data_bbe9e38f835348fe0abbaede2c93fa66
#
_entry.id   bbe9e38f835348fe0abbaede2c93fa66
#
_cell.length_a   1.000
_cell.length_b   1.000
_cell.length_c   1.000
_cell.angle_alpha   90.00
_cell.angle_beta   90.00
_cell.angle_gamma   90.00
#
_symmetry.space_group_name_H-M   'P 1'
#
loop_
_entity.id
_entity.type
_entity.pdbx_description
1 polymer ?
#
loop_
_entity_poly.entity_id
_entity_poly.type
_entity_poly.pdbx_seq_one_letter_code
_entity_poly.pdbx_strand_id
1 'polypeptide(L)'
;FDEAILSAGKSTEHLAAILAKAGDNSLLLTRLDADALEALPPALAERIDYEPLSRTGFFGTVAAPAGAVDIAVVTAGTSDVRVSREAARTLAYYGVPCLEISDVGVAGLWRLMERIDEIKRHKVVIAVAGLDAALPSVIGGLVPGLVIAVPTSTGYGAARGGETALFSSLVSCAPGVVVVNIDNGYGAACAALRALRGGA
;
A
#
# COMPACT_ATOMS: atom_id res chain seq x y z
N PHE A 1 6.81 13.14 -8.09
CA PHE A 1 7.18 12.05 -7.17
C PHE A 1 8.59 11.58 -7.49
N ASP A 2 9.40 11.38 -6.45
CA ASP A 2 10.68 10.73 -6.59
C ASP A 2 10.48 9.26 -6.97
N GLU A 3 11.44 8.68 -7.71
CA GLU A 3 11.39 7.29 -8.12
C GLU A 3 11.58 6.38 -6.91
N ALA A 4 10.67 5.42 -6.71
CA ALA A 4 10.89 4.33 -5.76
C ALA A 4 11.68 3.21 -6.42
N ILE A 5 12.55 2.59 -5.66
CA ILE A 5 13.38 1.47 -6.13
C ILE A 5 12.62 0.17 -5.93
N LEU A 6 12.21 -0.47 -7.01
CA LEU A 6 11.74 -1.86 -6.99
C LEU A 6 12.94 -2.77 -6.76
N SER A 7 13.08 -3.30 -5.55
CA SER A 7 14.24 -4.11 -5.16
C SER A 7 14.16 -5.54 -5.68
N ALA A 8 12.95 -6.09 -5.84
CA ALA A 8 12.76 -7.44 -6.37
C ALA A 8 13.43 -7.61 -7.74
N GLY A 9 14.19 -8.70 -7.88
CA GLY A 9 14.89 -9.03 -9.12
C GLY A 9 16.18 -8.25 -9.39
N LYS A 10 16.58 -7.33 -8.49
CA LYS A 10 17.89 -6.67 -8.56
C LYS A 10 18.95 -7.49 -7.82
N SER A 11 20.17 -7.54 -8.36
CA SER A 11 21.29 -8.10 -7.62
C SER A 11 21.73 -7.17 -6.50
N THR A 12 22.43 -7.72 -5.51
CA THR A 12 22.99 -6.95 -4.38
C THR A 12 23.93 -5.84 -4.87
N GLU A 13 24.76 -6.12 -5.90
CA GLU A 13 25.67 -5.15 -6.49
C GLU A 13 24.91 -3.99 -7.13
N HIS A 14 23.80 -4.26 -7.84
CA HIS A 14 22.96 -3.22 -8.43
C HIS A 14 22.29 -2.35 -7.37
N LEU A 15 21.74 -2.97 -6.30
CA LEU A 15 21.16 -2.23 -5.18
C LEU A 15 22.22 -1.35 -4.50
N ALA A 16 23.39 -1.91 -4.19
CA ALA A 16 24.49 -1.17 -3.56
C ALA A 16 24.94 0.02 -4.44
N ALA A 17 25.06 -0.16 -5.76
CA ALA A 17 25.43 0.91 -6.67
C ALA A 17 24.37 2.04 -6.71
N ILE A 18 23.07 1.71 -6.69
CA ILE A 18 21.97 2.69 -6.64
C ILE A 18 22.04 3.47 -5.32
N LEU A 19 22.16 2.78 -4.19
CA LEU A 19 22.22 3.41 -2.87
C LEU A 19 23.46 4.29 -2.70
N ALA A 20 24.61 3.83 -3.17
CA ALA A 20 25.84 4.63 -3.15
C ALA A 20 25.71 5.91 -3.98
N LYS A 21 25.04 5.84 -5.14
CA LYS A 21 24.79 7.00 -6.00
C LYS A 21 23.80 8.00 -5.42
N ALA A 22 22.90 7.55 -4.56
CA ALA A 22 21.93 8.42 -3.88
C ALA A 22 22.61 9.43 -2.94
N GLY A 23 23.79 9.10 -2.39
CA GLY A 23 24.49 9.98 -1.46
C GLY A 23 23.64 10.26 -0.23
N ASP A 24 23.32 11.54 0.01
CA ASP A 24 22.49 11.97 1.14
C ASP A 24 20.98 12.05 0.82
N ASN A 25 20.59 11.78 -0.42
CA ASN A 25 19.19 11.76 -0.79
C ASN A 25 18.46 10.55 -0.19
N SER A 26 17.21 10.75 0.23
CA SER A 26 16.36 9.65 0.65
C SER A 26 15.83 8.87 -0.56
N LEU A 27 15.64 7.55 -0.37
CA LEU A 27 15.02 6.68 -1.36
C LEU A 27 14.01 5.76 -0.68
N LEU A 28 12.89 5.53 -1.35
CA LEU A 28 11.94 4.47 -0.99
C LEU A 28 12.32 3.18 -1.73
N LEU A 29 12.57 2.10 -0.99
CA LEU A 29 12.73 0.77 -1.53
C LEU A 29 11.46 -0.02 -1.30
N THR A 30 10.96 -0.69 -2.34
CA THR A 30 9.81 -1.59 -2.27
C THR A 30 10.23 -3.01 -2.62
N ARG A 31 9.53 -3.98 -2.06
CA ARG A 31 9.80 -5.42 -2.26
C ARG A 31 11.26 -5.79 -1.97
N LEU A 32 11.83 -5.20 -0.93
CA LEU A 32 13.17 -5.51 -0.43
C LEU A 32 13.09 -6.77 0.44
N ASP A 33 13.74 -7.85 0.02
CA ASP A 33 13.86 -9.06 0.82
C ASP A 33 14.89 -8.87 1.95
N ALA A 34 14.66 -9.54 3.09
CA ALA A 34 15.60 -9.50 4.21
C ALA A 34 16.99 -9.98 3.81
N ASP A 35 17.08 -11.08 3.06
CA ASP A 35 18.35 -11.62 2.57
C ASP A 35 19.09 -10.61 1.68
N ALA A 36 18.36 -9.86 0.84
CA ALA A 36 18.95 -8.84 0.01
C ALA A 36 19.47 -7.64 0.83
N LEU A 37 18.77 -7.29 1.91
CA LEU A 37 19.23 -6.28 2.86
C LEU A 37 20.50 -6.73 3.60
N GLU A 38 20.52 -7.97 4.12
CA GLU A 38 21.66 -8.55 4.84
C GLU A 38 22.91 -8.68 3.96
N ALA A 39 22.73 -8.89 2.67
CA ALA A 39 23.82 -9.01 1.71
C ALA A 39 24.42 -7.65 1.29
N LEU A 40 23.78 -6.52 1.64
CA LEU A 40 24.33 -5.19 1.34
C LEU A 40 25.58 -4.89 2.19
N PRO A 41 26.49 -4.04 1.69
CA PRO A 41 27.56 -3.49 2.52
C PRO A 41 26.99 -2.87 3.81
N PRO A 42 27.57 -3.15 4.99
CA PRO A 42 27.03 -2.69 6.29
C PRO A 42 26.76 -1.18 6.34
N ALA A 43 27.66 -0.38 5.81
CA ALA A 43 27.52 1.08 5.75
C ALA A 43 26.30 1.58 4.94
N LEU A 44 25.76 0.77 4.04
CA LEU A 44 24.53 1.07 3.32
C LEU A 44 23.32 0.49 4.04
N ALA A 45 23.41 -0.74 4.51
CA ALA A 45 22.32 -1.42 5.22
C ALA A 45 21.89 -0.67 6.49
N GLU A 46 22.84 -0.16 7.29
CA GLU A 46 22.60 0.62 8.51
C GLU A 46 21.83 1.94 8.26
N ARG A 47 21.81 2.42 7.03
CA ARG A 47 21.06 3.61 6.62
C ARG A 47 19.62 3.33 6.17
N ILE A 48 19.19 2.05 6.22
CA ILE A 48 17.85 1.63 5.77
C ILE A 48 16.96 1.38 6.99
N ASP A 49 15.93 2.20 7.16
CA ASP A 49 14.81 1.89 8.05
C ASP A 49 13.92 0.84 7.37
N TYR A 50 14.15 -0.44 7.70
CA TYR A 50 13.49 -1.58 7.07
C TYR A 50 12.29 -2.08 7.86
N GLU A 51 11.18 -2.29 7.16
CA GLU A 51 10.00 -2.97 7.69
C GLU A 51 9.79 -4.32 7.00
N PRO A 52 9.97 -5.43 7.72
CA PRO A 52 9.94 -6.77 7.12
C PRO A 52 8.56 -7.19 6.62
N LEU A 53 7.47 -6.72 7.26
CA LEU A 53 6.11 -7.13 6.88
C LEU A 53 5.72 -6.62 5.48
N SER A 54 5.95 -5.36 5.19
CA SER A 54 5.70 -4.76 3.87
C SER A 54 6.87 -4.93 2.91
N ARG A 55 8.04 -5.36 3.40
CA ARG A 55 9.29 -5.44 2.64
C ARG A 55 9.66 -4.08 2.03
N THR A 56 9.41 -3.01 2.79
CA THR A 56 9.80 -1.65 2.40
C THR A 56 10.99 -1.16 3.21
N GLY A 57 11.82 -0.34 2.61
CA GLY A 57 12.94 0.32 3.26
C GLY A 57 12.98 1.81 2.94
N PHE A 58 13.27 2.64 3.95
CA PHE A 58 13.62 4.04 3.76
C PHE A 58 15.12 4.18 3.88
N PHE A 59 15.79 4.47 2.78
CA PHE A 59 17.21 4.78 2.80
C PHE A 59 17.40 6.27 3.10
N GLY A 60 18.30 6.58 4.01
CA GLY A 60 18.55 7.96 4.43
C GLY A 60 17.50 8.51 5.40
N THR A 61 17.40 9.82 5.51
CA THR A 61 16.52 10.48 6.49
C THR A 61 15.18 10.82 5.87
N VAL A 62 14.09 10.29 6.43
CA VAL A 62 12.72 10.59 6.03
C VAL A 62 12.02 11.31 7.17
N ALA A 63 11.38 12.44 6.86
CA ALA A 63 10.63 13.20 7.85
C ALA A 63 9.38 12.42 8.31
N ALA A 64 9.01 12.57 9.59
CA ALA A 64 7.77 11.98 10.08
C ALA A 64 6.55 12.57 9.35
N PRO A 65 5.52 11.75 9.07
CA PRO A 65 4.29 12.23 8.47
C PRO A 65 3.62 13.31 9.33
N ALA A 66 3.08 14.33 8.68
CA ALA A 66 2.43 15.44 9.36
C ALA A 66 1.24 15.99 8.55
N GLY A 67 0.30 16.66 9.21
CA GLY A 67 -0.85 17.26 8.57
C GLY A 67 -2.16 16.51 8.78
N ALA A 68 -3.13 16.75 7.91
CA ALA A 68 -4.44 16.10 7.99
C ALA A 68 -4.38 14.62 7.59
N VAL A 69 -5.17 13.80 8.26
CA VAL A 69 -5.34 12.37 7.94
C VAL A 69 -6.51 12.26 6.94
N ASP A 70 -6.21 12.47 5.67
CA ASP A 70 -7.21 12.46 4.58
C ASP A 70 -7.34 11.09 3.89
N ILE A 71 -6.49 10.12 4.23
CA ILE A 71 -6.45 8.80 3.62
C ILE A 71 -6.68 7.73 4.69
N ALA A 72 -7.60 6.79 4.41
CA ALA A 72 -7.74 5.55 5.14
C ALA A 72 -7.20 4.38 4.31
N VAL A 73 -6.43 3.49 4.93
CA VAL A 73 -5.96 2.22 4.35
C VAL A 73 -6.66 1.09 5.09
N VAL A 74 -7.48 0.32 4.38
CA VAL A 74 -8.42 -0.63 4.98
C VAL A 74 -8.19 -2.02 4.38
N THR A 75 -8.03 -3.07 5.21
CA THR A 75 -7.87 -4.44 4.74
C THR A 75 -9.05 -5.34 5.03
N ALA A 76 -9.33 -6.27 4.10
CA ALA A 76 -10.34 -7.31 4.31
C ALA A 76 -9.89 -8.33 5.36
N GLY A 77 -8.69 -8.84 5.26
CA GLY A 77 -8.13 -9.81 6.19
C GLY A 77 -6.74 -9.43 6.70
N THR A 78 -6.29 -10.13 7.73
CA THR A 78 -4.93 -9.96 8.28
C THR A 78 -3.84 -10.40 7.30
N SER A 79 -4.15 -11.32 6.38
CA SER A 79 -3.23 -11.75 5.32
C SER A 79 -2.95 -10.66 4.28
N ASP A 80 -3.82 -9.64 4.20
CA ASP A 80 -3.67 -8.50 3.28
C ASP A 80 -2.81 -7.37 3.88
N VAL A 81 -2.49 -7.45 5.18
CA VAL A 81 -1.77 -6.40 5.91
C VAL A 81 -0.40 -6.09 5.30
N ARG A 82 0.27 -7.07 4.74
CA ARG A 82 1.53 -6.89 4.00
C ARG A 82 1.41 -5.80 2.92
N VAL A 83 0.33 -5.82 2.16
CA VAL A 83 0.10 -4.89 1.04
C VAL A 83 -0.39 -3.52 1.54
N SER A 84 -1.25 -3.50 2.57
CA SER A 84 -1.68 -2.24 3.18
C SER A 84 -0.52 -1.51 3.86
N ARG A 85 0.40 -2.24 4.48
CA ARG A 85 1.62 -1.64 5.07
C ARG A 85 2.55 -1.06 4.02
N GLU A 86 2.68 -1.68 2.83
CA GLU A 86 3.39 -1.06 1.71
C GLU A 86 2.76 0.29 1.33
N ALA A 87 1.42 0.37 1.27
CA ALA A 87 0.73 1.62 1.00
C ALA A 87 0.96 2.66 2.12
N ALA A 88 0.79 2.29 3.38
CA ALA A 88 0.98 3.17 4.53
C ALA A 88 2.43 3.68 4.63
N ARG A 89 3.42 2.80 4.44
CA ARG A 89 4.85 3.17 4.42
C ARG A 89 5.15 4.11 3.24
N THR A 90 4.55 3.87 2.07
CA THR A 90 4.70 4.78 0.93
C THR A 90 4.14 6.16 1.23
N LEU A 91 2.96 6.26 1.83
CA LEU A 91 2.38 7.54 2.26
C LEU A 91 3.29 8.24 3.27
N ALA A 92 3.80 7.49 4.26
CA ALA A 92 4.72 7.99 5.27
C ALA A 92 6.02 8.54 4.65
N TYR A 93 6.58 7.86 3.64
CA TYR A 93 7.76 8.33 2.90
C TYR A 93 7.53 9.71 2.28
N TYR A 94 6.32 9.95 1.76
CA TYR A 94 5.94 11.26 1.19
C TYR A 94 5.39 12.25 2.23
N GLY A 95 5.55 11.96 3.52
CA GLY A 95 5.17 12.85 4.63
C GLY A 95 3.67 12.92 4.91
N VAL A 96 2.86 12.00 4.38
CA VAL A 96 1.39 12.00 4.52
C VAL A 96 0.95 10.95 5.53
N PRO A 97 0.26 11.33 6.62
CA PRO A 97 -0.32 10.38 7.57
C PRO A 97 -1.55 9.69 6.99
N CYS A 98 -1.81 8.45 7.43
CA CYS A 98 -3.04 7.73 7.09
C CYS A 98 -3.62 7.01 8.31
N LEU A 99 -4.93 6.74 8.25
CA LEU A 99 -5.60 5.83 9.18
C LEU A 99 -5.43 4.41 8.65
N GLU A 100 -4.99 3.49 9.49
CA GLU A 100 -4.92 2.06 9.14
C GLU A 100 -6.00 1.27 9.90
N ILE A 101 -6.82 0.51 9.15
CA ILE A 101 -7.86 -0.39 9.69
C ILE A 101 -7.68 -1.76 9.07
N SER A 102 -7.51 -2.78 9.90
CA SER A 102 -7.31 -4.15 9.43
C SER A 102 -8.45 -5.07 9.85
N ASP A 103 -8.62 -6.17 9.08
CA ASP A 103 -9.53 -7.26 9.38
C ASP A 103 -11.02 -6.86 9.44
N VAL A 104 -11.46 -6.05 8.46
CA VAL A 104 -12.86 -5.63 8.30
C VAL A 104 -13.51 -6.21 7.05
N GLY A 105 -13.12 -7.42 6.67
CA GLY A 105 -13.65 -8.13 5.50
C GLY A 105 -15.14 -8.48 5.62
N VAL A 106 -15.76 -8.72 4.47
CA VAL A 106 -17.22 -8.96 4.36
C VAL A 106 -17.70 -10.25 5.03
N ALA A 107 -16.79 -11.21 5.29
CA ALA A 107 -17.11 -12.41 6.07
C ALA A 107 -17.53 -12.08 7.50
N GLY A 108 -17.12 -10.94 8.03
CA GLY A 108 -17.57 -10.38 9.30
C GLY A 108 -17.98 -8.92 9.11
N LEU A 109 -18.98 -8.68 8.28
CA LEU A 109 -19.43 -7.35 7.86
C LEU A 109 -19.69 -6.39 9.01
N TRP A 110 -20.09 -6.91 10.17
CA TRP A 110 -20.29 -6.12 11.38
C TRP A 110 -19.02 -5.35 11.81
N ARG A 111 -17.82 -5.93 11.60
CA ARG A 111 -16.55 -5.26 11.92
C ARG A 111 -16.34 -4.00 11.04
N LEU A 112 -16.68 -4.09 9.77
CA LEU A 112 -16.67 -2.92 8.88
C LEU A 112 -17.70 -1.89 9.34
N MET A 113 -18.92 -2.33 9.67
CA MET A 113 -19.99 -1.40 10.06
C MET A 113 -19.69 -0.67 11.37
N GLU A 114 -18.97 -1.26 12.31
CA GLU A 114 -18.49 -0.59 13.52
C GLU A 114 -17.47 0.53 13.23
N ARG A 115 -16.75 0.44 12.12
CA ARG A 115 -15.70 1.40 11.75
C ARG A 115 -16.11 2.34 10.59
N ILE A 116 -17.29 2.14 9.99
CA ILE A 116 -17.67 2.84 8.76
C ILE A 116 -17.75 4.36 8.93
N ASP A 117 -18.23 4.84 10.07
CA ASP A 117 -18.34 6.28 10.32
C ASP A 117 -16.97 6.97 10.47
N GLU A 118 -15.96 6.22 10.88
CA GLU A 118 -14.58 6.69 10.89
C GLU A 118 -14.02 6.72 9.45
N ILE A 119 -14.24 5.64 8.68
CA ILE A 119 -13.76 5.52 7.29
C ILE A 119 -14.35 6.63 6.40
N LYS A 120 -15.65 6.93 6.55
CA LYS A 120 -16.37 7.96 5.77
C LYS A 120 -15.78 9.37 5.84
N ARG A 121 -14.99 9.67 6.88
CA ARG A 121 -14.39 10.99 7.08
C ARG A 121 -13.20 11.28 6.16
N HIS A 122 -12.70 10.25 5.48
CA HIS A 122 -11.50 10.36 4.65
C HIS A 122 -11.86 10.65 3.19
N LYS A 123 -11.04 11.47 2.55
CA LYS A 123 -11.21 11.84 1.13
C LYS A 123 -10.87 10.69 0.18
N VAL A 124 -9.96 9.83 0.61
CA VAL A 124 -9.53 8.66 -0.16
C VAL A 124 -9.51 7.44 0.75
N VAL A 125 -10.04 6.33 0.26
CA VAL A 125 -9.98 5.03 0.93
C VAL A 125 -9.23 4.05 0.04
N ILE A 126 -8.08 3.56 0.49
CA ILE A 126 -7.35 2.47 -0.14
C ILE A 126 -7.88 1.16 0.45
N ALA A 127 -8.65 0.40 -0.33
CA ALA A 127 -9.30 -0.84 0.09
C ALA A 127 -8.53 -2.05 -0.45
N VAL A 128 -7.91 -2.82 0.45
CA VAL A 128 -6.99 -3.92 0.15
C VAL A 128 -7.67 -5.25 0.42
N ALA A 129 -7.83 -6.11 -0.58
CA ALA A 129 -8.57 -7.36 -0.44
C ALA A 129 -8.11 -8.44 -1.45
N GLY A 130 -7.97 -9.67 -0.97
CA GLY A 130 -7.77 -10.87 -1.77
C GLY A 130 -9.07 -11.65 -2.01
N LEU A 131 -8.95 -12.94 -2.35
CA LEU A 131 -10.07 -13.83 -2.71
C LEU A 131 -10.92 -13.25 -3.85
N ASP A 132 -12.16 -12.85 -3.55
CA ASP A 132 -13.11 -12.22 -4.47
C ASP A 132 -13.10 -10.68 -4.40
N ALA A 133 -12.31 -10.10 -3.49
CA ALA A 133 -12.20 -8.66 -3.27
C ALA A 133 -13.55 -7.94 -3.15
N ALA A 134 -14.49 -8.50 -2.40
CA ALA A 134 -15.81 -7.90 -2.19
C ALA A 134 -15.76 -6.58 -1.40
N LEU A 135 -14.76 -6.41 -0.52
CA LEU A 135 -14.62 -5.24 0.36
C LEU A 135 -14.60 -3.90 -0.41
N PRO A 136 -13.83 -3.71 -1.51
CA PRO A 136 -13.85 -2.46 -2.28
C PRO A 136 -15.23 -2.07 -2.78
N SER A 137 -16.03 -3.02 -3.28
CA SER A 137 -17.40 -2.76 -3.74
C SER A 137 -18.32 -2.34 -2.60
N VAL A 138 -18.20 -2.98 -1.43
CA VAL A 138 -19.01 -2.63 -0.25
C VAL A 138 -18.63 -1.24 0.25
N ILE A 139 -17.35 -0.94 0.40
CA ILE A 139 -16.88 0.39 0.80
C ILE A 139 -17.32 1.45 -0.20
N GLY A 140 -17.19 1.19 -1.51
CA GLY A 140 -17.58 2.11 -2.57
C GLY A 140 -19.06 2.51 -2.54
N GLY A 141 -19.93 1.64 -2.02
CA GLY A 141 -21.34 1.97 -1.77
C GLY A 141 -21.62 2.72 -0.47
N LEU A 142 -20.64 2.81 0.43
CA LEU A 142 -20.82 3.35 1.78
C LEU A 142 -20.11 4.69 2.03
N VAL A 143 -19.06 5.00 1.26
CA VAL A 143 -18.24 6.20 1.50
C VAL A 143 -18.38 7.21 0.37
N PRO A 144 -18.29 8.53 0.67
CA PRO A 144 -18.36 9.58 -0.35
C PRO A 144 -17.02 9.82 -1.05
N GLY A 145 -15.91 9.36 -0.47
CA GLY A 145 -14.56 9.60 -0.96
C GLY A 145 -14.17 8.69 -2.13
N LEU A 146 -13.04 8.99 -2.75
CA LEU A 146 -12.44 8.13 -3.78
C LEU A 146 -12.05 6.77 -3.18
N VAL A 147 -12.48 5.68 -3.81
CA VAL A 147 -12.06 4.32 -3.43
C VAL A 147 -11.04 3.78 -4.41
N ILE A 148 -9.87 3.41 -3.91
CA ILE A 148 -8.80 2.75 -4.66
C ILE A 148 -8.72 1.30 -4.21
N ALA A 149 -9.17 0.39 -5.07
CA ALA A 149 -9.09 -1.04 -4.82
C ALA A 149 -7.69 -1.57 -5.10
N VAL A 150 -7.14 -2.30 -4.13
CA VAL A 150 -5.87 -3.03 -4.25
C VAL A 150 -6.18 -4.51 -4.14
N PRO A 151 -6.33 -5.22 -5.27
CA PRO A 151 -6.45 -6.67 -5.25
C PRO A 151 -5.16 -7.28 -4.71
N THR A 152 -5.26 -8.34 -3.89
CA THR A 152 -4.08 -9.04 -3.40
C THR A 152 -4.01 -10.46 -3.92
N SER A 153 -2.80 -11.03 -3.93
CA SER A 153 -2.56 -12.44 -4.25
C SER A 153 -3.01 -13.40 -3.14
N THR A 154 -3.55 -12.87 -2.04
CA THR A 154 -4.13 -13.66 -0.94
C THR A 154 -5.30 -14.49 -1.44
N GLY A 155 -5.24 -15.80 -1.19
CA GLY A 155 -6.29 -16.72 -1.59
C GLY A 155 -5.73 -18.04 -2.11
N TYR A 156 -6.63 -18.89 -2.57
CA TYR A 156 -6.31 -20.23 -3.09
C TYR A 156 -7.28 -20.63 -4.21
N GLY A 157 -6.98 -21.72 -4.91
CA GLY A 157 -7.86 -22.28 -5.94
C GLY A 157 -8.24 -21.25 -7.01
N ALA A 158 -9.53 -20.94 -7.12
CA ALA A 158 -10.06 -20.00 -8.11
C ALA A 158 -9.61 -18.54 -7.91
N ALA A 159 -8.98 -18.19 -6.78
CA ALA A 159 -8.39 -16.87 -6.58
C ALA A 159 -7.22 -16.56 -7.54
N ARG A 160 -6.57 -17.61 -8.09
CA ARG A 160 -5.54 -17.52 -9.14
C ARG A 160 -4.48 -16.47 -8.88
N GLY A 161 -3.93 -16.42 -7.66
CA GLY A 161 -2.88 -15.46 -7.31
C GLY A 161 -3.32 -13.99 -7.40
N GLY A 162 -4.63 -13.71 -7.21
CA GLY A 162 -5.19 -12.36 -7.20
C GLY A 162 -5.90 -11.95 -8.50
N GLU A 163 -5.87 -12.77 -9.56
CA GLU A 163 -6.59 -12.45 -10.81
C GLU A 163 -8.10 -12.28 -10.57
N THR A 164 -8.70 -13.17 -9.77
CA THR A 164 -10.13 -13.05 -9.44
C THR A 164 -10.41 -11.76 -8.67
N ALA A 165 -9.58 -11.40 -7.70
CA ALA A 165 -9.69 -10.15 -6.98
C ALA A 165 -9.57 -8.92 -7.90
N LEU A 166 -8.65 -8.96 -8.86
CA LEU A 166 -8.48 -7.91 -9.86
C LEU A 166 -9.70 -7.77 -10.75
N PHE A 167 -10.18 -8.86 -11.35
CA PHE A 167 -11.35 -8.82 -12.23
C PHE A 167 -12.62 -8.43 -11.48
N SER A 168 -12.83 -8.94 -10.26
CA SER A 168 -13.96 -8.55 -9.42
C SER A 168 -13.96 -7.04 -9.14
N SER A 169 -12.80 -6.48 -8.80
CA SER A 169 -12.67 -5.04 -8.57
C SER A 169 -12.93 -4.21 -9.83
N LEU A 170 -12.47 -4.67 -11.01
CA LEU A 170 -12.68 -3.98 -12.30
C LEU A 170 -14.15 -3.97 -12.76
N VAL A 171 -14.95 -4.97 -12.37
CA VAL A 171 -16.37 -5.07 -12.69
C VAL A 171 -17.27 -4.62 -11.54
N SER A 172 -16.72 -3.92 -10.55
CA SER A 172 -17.48 -3.42 -9.40
C SER A 172 -18.69 -2.60 -9.86
N CYS A 173 -19.86 -2.87 -9.28
CA CYS A 173 -21.07 -2.06 -9.51
C CYS A 173 -21.04 -0.74 -8.71
N ALA A 174 -20.13 -0.57 -7.75
CA ALA A 174 -19.98 0.69 -7.04
C ALA A 174 -19.32 1.74 -7.95
N PRO A 175 -19.99 2.88 -8.21
CA PRO A 175 -19.47 3.86 -9.15
C PRO A 175 -18.21 4.54 -8.62
N GLY A 176 -17.22 4.77 -9.50
CA GLY A 176 -16.02 5.51 -9.17
C GLY A 176 -14.94 4.73 -8.43
N VAL A 177 -15.07 3.43 -8.24
CA VAL A 177 -13.97 2.58 -7.75
C VAL A 177 -12.89 2.51 -8.82
N VAL A 178 -11.67 2.92 -8.48
CA VAL A 178 -10.49 2.76 -9.33
C VAL A 178 -9.66 1.58 -8.85
N VAL A 179 -8.94 0.93 -9.75
CA VAL A 179 -8.22 -0.32 -9.43
C VAL A 179 -6.75 -0.18 -9.79
N VAL A 180 -5.87 -0.62 -8.90
CA VAL A 180 -4.44 -0.77 -9.19
C VAL A 180 -4.09 -2.24 -9.41
N ASN A 181 -2.84 -2.52 -9.76
CA ASN A 181 -2.39 -3.90 -10.00
C ASN A 181 -2.37 -4.74 -8.71
N ILE A 182 -2.32 -6.06 -8.86
CA ILE A 182 -2.24 -7.04 -7.76
C ILE A 182 -1.02 -6.74 -6.87
N ASP A 183 -1.22 -6.77 -5.56
CA ASP A 183 -0.19 -6.52 -4.53
C ASP A 183 0.54 -5.17 -4.70
N ASN A 184 -0.13 -4.15 -5.26
CA ASN A 184 0.50 -2.86 -5.56
C ASN A 184 0.07 -1.77 -4.56
N GLY A 185 0.47 -1.93 -3.30
CA GLY A 185 0.25 -0.91 -2.26
C GLY A 185 0.94 0.42 -2.58
N TYR A 186 2.16 0.37 -3.14
CA TYR A 186 2.89 1.55 -3.62
C TYR A 186 2.09 2.34 -4.66
N GLY A 187 1.57 1.66 -5.69
CA GLY A 187 0.79 2.32 -6.74
C GLY A 187 -0.51 2.96 -6.21
N ALA A 188 -1.17 2.30 -5.25
CA ALA A 188 -2.37 2.85 -4.60
C ALA A 188 -2.06 4.12 -3.80
N ALA A 189 -0.98 4.13 -3.03
CA ALA A 189 -0.52 5.30 -2.30
C ALA A 189 -0.18 6.45 -3.25
N CYS A 190 0.55 6.19 -4.34
CA CYS A 190 0.85 7.20 -5.36
C CYS A 190 -0.42 7.75 -6.02
N ALA A 191 -1.42 6.91 -6.32
CA ALA A 191 -2.70 7.34 -6.88
C ALA A 191 -3.46 8.24 -5.89
N ALA A 192 -3.54 7.86 -4.61
CA ALA A 192 -4.14 8.66 -3.55
C ALA A 192 -3.48 10.05 -3.42
N LEU A 193 -2.14 10.08 -3.39
CA LEU A 193 -1.38 11.33 -3.33
C LEU A 193 -1.62 12.23 -4.55
N ARG A 194 -1.72 11.67 -5.75
CA ARG A 194 -2.06 12.44 -6.96
C ARG A 194 -3.46 13.01 -6.90
N ALA A 195 -4.44 12.23 -6.42
CA ALA A 195 -5.82 12.68 -6.28
C ALA A 195 -5.93 13.86 -5.30
N LEU A 196 -5.21 13.82 -4.18
CA LEU A 196 -5.22 14.91 -3.20
C LEU A 196 -4.47 16.16 -3.67
N ARG A 197 -3.39 16.01 -4.43
CA ARG A 197 -2.59 17.16 -4.94
C ARG A 197 -3.21 17.84 -6.16
N GLY A 198 -4.01 17.12 -6.94
CA GLY A 198 -4.68 17.66 -8.14
C GLY A 198 -5.90 18.53 -7.84
N GLY A 199 -6.34 18.63 -6.59
CA GLY A 199 -7.47 19.43 -6.15
C GLY A 199 -7.08 20.75 -5.45
N ALA A 200 -5.79 21.16 -5.54
CA ALA A 200 -5.28 22.40 -4.95
C ALA A 200 -5.12 23.49 -5.99
#